data_b4c1c87511d9d5ccae02badd38b57d8d
#
_entry.id   b4c1c87511d9d5ccae02badd38b57d8d
#
_cell.length_a   1.000
_cell.length_b   1.000
_cell.length_c   1.000
_cell.angle_alpha   90.00
_cell.angle_beta   90.00
_cell.angle_gamma   90.00
#
_symmetry.space_group_name_H-M   'P 1'
#
loop_
_entity.id
_entity.type
_entity.pdbx_description
1 polymer ?
#
loop_
_entity_poly.entity_id
_entity_poly.type
_entity_poly.pdbx_seq_one_letter_code
_entity_poly.pdbx_strand_id
1 'polypeptide(L)'
;MKIPLLLIILALMSYGCSSNRLSELEKPNEKYSSEILASARLSPEDRSKALQMIASKEDLSETDQLFLIDVILAQGKFAVGFSIKINNNGIQAGDSPENNKHILLTLIKNEATTDKALDKIADSLHKFRLFPDDKKEILDALIS
;
A
#
# COMPACT_ATOMS: atom_id res chain seq x y z
N MET A 1 -22.08 13.75 37.46
CA MET A 1 -22.55 13.20 36.19
C MET A 1 -21.65 12.00 35.84
N LYS A 2 -22.14 10.79 36.05
CA LYS A 2 -21.35 9.59 35.72
C LYS A 2 -21.55 9.29 34.27
N ILE A 3 -20.51 9.55 33.44
CA ILE A 3 -20.47 9.07 32.05
C ILE A 3 -20.39 7.54 32.13
N PRO A 4 -21.35 6.79 31.57
CA PRO A 4 -21.31 5.34 31.66
C PRO A 4 -20.06 4.81 30.97
N LEU A 5 -19.34 3.95 31.67
CA LEU A 5 -18.11 3.28 31.20
C LEU A 5 -18.29 2.61 29.82
N LEU A 6 -19.52 2.25 29.51
CA LEU A 6 -19.92 1.69 28.21
C LEU A 6 -19.69 2.64 27.04
N LEU A 7 -19.88 3.96 27.22
CA LEU A 7 -19.64 4.97 26.19
C LEU A 7 -18.14 5.16 25.90
N ILE A 8 -17.30 5.00 26.91
CA ILE A 8 -15.84 5.08 26.78
C ILE A 8 -15.31 3.85 26.03
N ILE A 9 -15.86 2.66 26.30
CA ILE A 9 -15.49 1.42 25.61
C ILE A 9 -15.93 1.46 24.13
N LEU A 10 -17.12 2.00 23.83
CA LEU A 10 -17.59 2.21 22.46
C LEU A 10 -16.75 3.24 21.70
N ALA A 11 -16.29 4.31 22.35
CA ALA A 11 -15.41 5.30 21.74
C ALA A 11 -14.01 4.73 21.45
N LEU A 12 -13.48 3.88 22.34
CA LEU A 12 -12.19 3.19 22.13
C LEU A 12 -12.28 2.14 21.01
N MET A 13 -13.41 1.47 20.84
CA MET A 13 -13.62 0.53 19.72
C MET A 13 -13.76 1.23 18.37
N SER A 14 -14.32 2.44 18.32
CA SER A 14 -14.41 3.21 17.08
C SER A 14 -13.06 3.79 16.61
N TYR A 15 -12.11 4.01 17.52
CA TYR A 15 -10.73 4.40 17.15
C TYR A 15 -9.90 3.23 16.61
N GLY A 16 -10.26 1.99 16.91
CA GLY A 16 -9.61 0.78 16.36
C GLY A 16 -10.01 0.46 14.91
N CYS A 17 -11.07 1.06 14.37
CA CYS A 17 -11.59 0.79 13.04
C CYS A 17 -10.80 1.47 11.90
N SER A 18 -9.89 2.40 12.18
CA SER A 18 -9.08 3.04 11.13
C SER A 18 -7.94 2.16 10.59
N SER A 19 -7.62 1.05 11.25
CA SER A 19 -6.57 0.12 10.83
C SER A 19 -7.02 -0.91 9.78
N ASN A 20 -8.27 -0.91 9.37
CA ASN A 20 -8.87 -1.99 8.59
C ASN A 20 -9.27 -1.64 7.15
N ARG A 21 -8.68 -0.62 6.53
CA ARG A 21 -8.96 -0.37 5.10
C ARG A 21 -8.47 -1.50 4.18
N LEU A 22 -7.48 -2.27 4.61
CA LEU A 22 -7.07 -3.49 3.91
C LEU A 22 -8.15 -4.58 3.97
N SER A 23 -8.95 -4.65 5.04
CA SER A 23 -10.07 -5.59 5.17
C SER A 23 -11.30 -5.16 4.36
N GLU A 24 -11.36 -3.88 3.95
CA GLU A 24 -12.42 -3.35 3.09
C GLU A 24 -12.13 -3.59 1.60
N LEU A 25 -10.88 -3.97 1.26
CA LEU A 25 -10.53 -4.35 -0.10
C LEU A 25 -11.09 -5.72 -0.40
N GLU A 26 -11.97 -5.78 -1.40
CA GLU A 26 -12.46 -7.05 -1.92
C GLU A 26 -11.27 -7.80 -2.55
N LYS A 27 -10.96 -8.97 -1.96
CA LYS A 27 -9.86 -9.81 -2.43
C LYS A 27 -10.30 -10.53 -3.70
N PRO A 28 -9.66 -10.28 -4.84
CA PRO A 28 -9.91 -11.05 -6.04
C PRO A 28 -9.50 -12.51 -5.87
N ASN A 29 -10.09 -13.40 -6.67
CA ASN A 29 -9.76 -14.83 -6.65
C ASN A 29 -8.75 -15.15 -7.76
N GLU A 30 -7.56 -14.60 -7.63
CA GLU A 30 -6.46 -14.77 -8.57
C GLU A 30 -5.23 -15.41 -7.92
N LYS A 31 -4.27 -15.81 -8.72
CA LYS A 31 -3.10 -16.59 -8.28
C LYS A 31 -2.33 -15.94 -7.13
N TYR A 32 -2.06 -14.65 -7.21
CA TYR A 32 -1.24 -13.93 -6.25
C TYR A 32 -2.02 -13.09 -5.24
N SER A 33 -3.34 -13.01 -5.34
CA SER A 33 -4.17 -12.16 -4.47
C SER A 33 -3.98 -12.46 -2.99
N SER A 34 -3.86 -13.74 -2.62
CA SER A 34 -3.64 -14.15 -1.23
C SER A 34 -2.25 -13.77 -0.72
N GLU A 35 -1.22 -13.86 -1.56
CA GLU A 35 0.15 -13.50 -1.22
C GLU A 35 0.28 -11.97 -1.08
N ILE A 36 -0.35 -11.21 -1.97
CA ILE A 36 -0.41 -9.74 -1.90
C ILE A 36 -1.02 -9.32 -0.57
N LEU A 37 -2.15 -9.89 -0.19
CA LEU A 37 -2.82 -9.56 1.06
C LEU A 37 -2.02 -10.00 2.30
N ALA A 38 -1.39 -11.17 2.26
CA ALA A 38 -0.54 -11.66 3.34
C ALA A 38 0.70 -10.76 3.51
N SER A 39 1.33 -10.36 2.41
CA SER A 39 2.50 -9.46 2.40
C SER A 39 2.18 -8.10 3.02
N ALA A 40 0.98 -7.58 2.83
CA ALA A 40 0.54 -6.32 3.40
C ALA A 40 0.52 -6.30 4.95
N ARG A 41 0.57 -7.47 5.58
CA ARG A 41 0.58 -7.63 7.05
C ARG A 41 1.98 -7.79 7.64
N LEU A 42 3.00 -7.88 6.80
CA LEU A 42 4.39 -8.00 7.23
C LEU A 42 4.96 -6.67 7.74
N SER A 43 6.17 -6.73 8.32
CA SER A 43 6.94 -5.53 8.62
C SER A 43 7.16 -4.69 7.35
N PRO A 44 7.36 -3.36 7.42
CA PRO A 44 7.56 -2.53 6.23
C PRO A 44 8.65 -3.02 5.28
N GLU A 45 9.77 -3.51 5.82
CA GLU A 45 10.88 -4.02 5.02
C GLU A 45 10.55 -5.34 4.33
N ASP A 46 9.98 -6.29 5.06
CA ASP A 46 9.61 -7.60 4.52
C ASP A 46 8.46 -7.48 3.52
N ARG A 47 7.52 -6.59 3.79
CA ARG A 47 6.43 -6.25 2.90
C ARG A 47 6.94 -5.69 1.58
N SER A 48 7.85 -4.73 1.62
CA SER A 48 8.45 -4.15 0.42
C SER A 48 9.12 -5.22 -0.45
N LYS A 49 9.91 -6.08 0.15
CA LYS A 49 10.57 -7.19 -0.55
C LYS A 49 9.54 -8.15 -1.17
N ALA A 50 8.54 -8.57 -0.40
CA ALA A 50 7.52 -9.49 -0.86
C ALA A 50 6.69 -8.90 -2.01
N LEU A 51 6.25 -7.65 -1.91
CA LEU A 51 5.48 -6.98 -2.95
C LEU A 51 6.32 -6.71 -4.21
N GLN A 52 7.61 -6.39 -4.08
CA GLN A 52 8.51 -6.29 -5.23
C GLN A 52 8.68 -7.64 -5.94
N MET A 53 8.84 -8.72 -5.20
CA MET A 53 8.91 -10.07 -5.77
C MET A 53 7.64 -10.43 -6.53
N ILE A 54 6.47 -10.10 -5.99
CA ILE A 54 5.19 -10.33 -6.67
C ILE A 54 5.09 -9.43 -7.91
N ALA A 55 5.44 -8.16 -7.82
CA ALA A 55 5.40 -7.21 -8.94
C ALA A 55 6.31 -7.63 -10.11
N SER A 56 7.34 -8.44 -9.85
CA SER A 56 8.27 -8.94 -10.88
C SER A 56 7.83 -10.25 -11.54
N LYS A 57 6.70 -10.84 -11.15
CA LYS A 57 6.22 -12.09 -11.73
C LYS A 57 5.74 -11.89 -13.16
N GLU A 58 6.24 -12.72 -14.08
CA GLU A 58 5.88 -12.67 -15.49
C GLU A 58 4.42 -13.11 -15.77
N ASP A 59 3.85 -13.90 -14.87
CA ASP A 59 2.49 -14.43 -14.95
C ASP A 59 1.50 -13.69 -14.02
N LEU A 60 1.82 -12.45 -13.64
CA LEU A 60 0.96 -11.61 -12.82
C LEU A 60 -0.25 -11.16 -13.65
N SER A 61 -1.44 -11.62 -13.30
CA SER A 61 -2.69 -11.25 -13.99
C SER A 61 -3.03 -9.76 -13.84
N GLU A 62 -3.79 -9.20 -14.78
CA GLU A 62 -4.28 -7.82 -14.68
C GLU A 62 -5.02 -7.59 -13.34
N THR A 63 -5.82 -8.54 -12.93
CA THR A 63 -6.57 -8.44 -11.66
C THR A 63 -5.63 -8.38 -10.46
N ASP A 64 -4.58 -9.20 -10.43
CA ASP A 64 -3.56 -9.14 -9.37
C ASP A 64 -2.75 -7.84 -9.42
N GLN A 65 -2.44 -7.33 -10.62
CA GLN A 65 -1.76 -6.04 -10.80
C GLN A 65 -2.60 -4.89 -10.21
N LEU A 66 -3.88 -4.83 -10.54
CA LEU A 66 -4.80 -3.83 -10.03
C LEU A 66 -4.98 -3.94 -8.52
N PHE A 67 -5.05 -5.15 -8.00
CA PHE A 67 -5.14 -5.40 -6.57
C PHE A 67 -3.88 -4.99 -5.82
N LEU A 68 -2.70 -5.28 -6.37
CA LEU A 68 -1.42 -4.82 -5.82
C LEU A 68 -1.37 -3.29 -5.71
N ILE A 69 -1.80 -2.57 -6.75
CA ILE A 69 -1.88 -1.12 -6.75
C ILE A 69 -2.84 -0.63 -5.65
N ASP A 70 -4.00 -1.26 -5.50
CA ASP A 70 -4.97 -0.91 -4.44
C ASP A 70 -4.41 -1.11 -3.04
N VAL A 71 -3.66 -2.19 -2.83
CA VAL A 71 -2.99 -2.46 -1.55
C VAL A 71 -1.94 -1.39 -1.23
N ILE A 72 -1.12 -0.98 -2.20
CA ILE A 72 -0.15 0.11 -2.03
C ILE A 72 -0.86 1.43 -1.71
N LEU A 73 -1.94 1.75 -2.41
CA LEU A 73 -2.74 2.95 -2.16
C LEU A 73 -3.40 2.96 -0.78
N ALA A 74 -3.91 1.82 -0.34
CA ALA A 74 -4.52 1.68 0.97
C ALA A 74 -3.52 1.90 2.09
N GLN A 75 -2.29 1.41 1.94
CA GLN A 75 -1.20 1.56 2.92
C GLN A 75 -0.71 3.01 3.00
N GLY A 76 -0.63 3.73 1.88
CA GLY A 76 -0.21 5.12 1.84
C GLY A 76 -1.08 6.07 2.66
N LYS A 77 -2.35 5.75 2.84
CA LYS A 77 -3.29 6.59 3.59
C LYS A 77 -3.09 6.56 5.11
N PHE A 78 -2.47 5.51 5.65
CA PHE A 78 -2.25 5.38 7.10
C PHE A 78 -1.07 6.20 7.62
N ALA A 79 -0.19 6.62 6.76
CA ALA A 79 1.05 7.26 7.16
C ALA A 79 0.92 8.76 7.45
N VAL A 80 -0.20 9.40 7.14
CA VAL A 80 -0.38 10.84 7.30
C VAL A 80 -0.71 11.26 8.73
N GLY A 81 -1.10 10.33 9.63
CA GLY A 81 -1.59 10.66 10.97
C GLY A 81 -0.76 10.19 12.15
N PHE A 82 0.19 9.28 11.98
CA PHE A 82 0.90 8.66 13.10
C PHE A 82 2.41 8.60 12.90
N SER A 83 3.06 9.75 12.87
CA SER A 83 4.44 9.85 13.30
C SER A 83 4.47 9.92 14.84
N ILE A 84 4.11 8.85 15.51
CA ILE A 84 4.47 8.74 16.91
C ILE A 84 5.95 8.38 16.93
N LYS A 85 6.79 9.38 17.12
CA LYS A 85 8.14 9.19 17.60
C LYS A 85 8.05 8.63 19.01
N ILE A 86 7.87 7.34 19.15
CA ILE A 86 8.05 6.64 20.40
C ILE A 86 9.45 6.05 20.33
N ASN A 87 10.36 6.68 21.04
CA ASN A 87 11.75 6.32 21.25
C ASN A 87 12.72 6.60 20.09
N ASN A 88 14.00 6.76 20.45
CA ASN A 88 15.13 7.02 19.56
C ASN A 88 15.33 6.01 18.40
N ASN A 89 14.50 5.00 18.30
CA ASN A 89 14.45 3.99 17.25
C ASN A 89 13.15 4.05 16.45
N GLY A 90 12.66 5.26 16.16
CA GLY A 90 11.48 5.57 15.36
C GLY A 90 10.74 4.35 14.78
N ILE A 91 9.65 3.93 15.42
CA ILE A 91 8.71 3.00 14.76
C ILE A 91 8.06 3.79 13.63
N GLN A 92 8.54 3.59 12.42
CA GLN A 92 7.87 4.10 11.23
C GLN A 92 6.63 3.25 10.99
N ALA A 93 5.49 3.72 11.44
CA ALA A 93 4.22 3.15 11.07
C ALA A 93 3.92 3.52 9.61
N GLY A 94 4.07 2.59 8.70
CA GLY A 94 3.76 2.74 7.28
C GLY A 94 4.97 2.51 6.38
N ASP A 95 4.69 2.23 5.11
CA ASP A 95 5.74 2.06 4.11
C ASP A 95 6.47 3.37 3.88
N SER A 96 7.78 3.29 3.73
CA SER A 96 8.55 4.45 3.31
C SER A 96 8.16 4.83 1.89
N PRO A 97 8.20 6.13 1.53
CA PRO A 97 8.00 6.55 0.15
C PRO A 97 8.91 5.84 -0.83
N GLU A 98 10.14 5.56 -0.42
CA GLU A 98 11.12 4.83 -1.21
C GLU A 98 10.71 3.40 -1.52
N ASN A 99 10.15 2.68 -0.55
CA ASN A 99 9.63 1.33 -0.75
C ASN A 99 8.50 1.32 -1.77
N ASN A 100 7.57 2.26 -1.68
CA ASN A 100 6.48 2.40 -2.64
C ASN A 100 7.00 2.68 -4.06
N LYS A 101 8.00 3.56 -4.18
CA LYS A 101 8.67 3.82 -5.45
C LYS A 101 9.22 2.53 -6.07
N HIS A 102 9.97 1.76 -5.32
CA HIS A 102 10.59 0.53 -5.81
C HIS A 102 9.56 -0.50 -6.29
N ILE A 103 8.47 -0.69 -5.56
CA ILE A 103 7.40 -1.61 -5.97
C ILE A 103 6.74 -1.13 -7.27
N LEU A 104 6.39 0.15 -7.35
CA LEU A 104 5.76 0.73 -8.53
C LEU A 104 6.67 0.69 -9.77
N LEU A 105 7.95 1.02 -9.63
CA LEU A 105 8.91 0.92 -10.74
C LEU A 105 9.12 -0.52 -11.20
N THR A 106 9.12 -1.49 -10.27
CA THR A 106 9.19 -2.91 -10.62
C THR A 106 7.98 -3.32 -11.45
N LEU A 107 6.79 -2.90 -11.04
CA LEU A 107 5.55 -3.18 -11.78
C LEU A 107 5.56 -2.52 -13.17
N ILE A 108 5.93 -1.24 -13.26
CA ILE A 108 5.98 -0.51 -14.55
C ILE A 108 6.96 -1.15 -15.53
N LYS A 109 8.11 -1.65 -15.05
CA LYS A 109 9.13 -2.30 -15.87
C LYS A 109 8.81 -3.75 -16.22
N ASN A 110 7.81 -4.35 -15.59
CA ASN A 110 7.39 -5.71 -15.89
C ASN A 110 6.64 -5.74 -17.21
N GLU A 111 7.15 -6.51 -18.18
CA GLU A 111 6.54 -6.65 -19.51
C GLU A 111 5.12 -7.24 -19.48
N ALA A 112 4.76 -7.97 -18.42
CA ALA A 112 3.41 -8.50 -18.21
C ALA A 112 2.41 -7.44 -17.72
N THR A 113 2.87 -6.23 -17.38
CA THR A 113 1.98 -5.18 -16.86
C THR A 113 1.09 -4.63 -17.95
N THR A 114 -0.21 -4.64 -17.70
CA THR A 114 -1.22 -4.20 -18.67
C THR A 114 -1.34 -2.68 -18.72
N ASP A 115 -1.78 -2.15 -19.86
CA ASP A 115 -2.07 -0.72 -20.03
C ASP A 115 -3.02 -0.20 -18.96
N LYS A 116 -4.02 -0.99 -18.58
CA LYS A 116 -4.98 -0.63 -17.54
C LYS A 116 -4.34 -0.47 -16.16
N ALA A 117 -3.34 -1.30 -15.85
CA ALA A 117 -2.57 -1.16 -14.61
C ALA A 117 -1.67 0.09 -14.67
N LEU A 118 -1.03 0.36 -15.80
CA LEU A 118 -0.23 1.57 -16.02
C LEU A 118 -1.08 2.84 -15.91
N ASP A 119 -2.26 2.87 -16.54
CA ASP A 119 -3.21 3.96 -16.44
C ASP A 119 -3.65 4.19 -14.98
N LYS A 120 -3.92 3.13 -14.24
CA LYS A 120 -4.29 3.23 -12.83
C LYS A 120 -3.16 3.83 -11.98
N ILE A 121 -1.90 3.48 -12.25
CA ILE A 121 -0.74 4.09 -11.57
C ILE A 121 -0.67 5.58 -11.90
N ALA A 122 -0.79 5.95 -13.18
CA ALA A 122 -0.76 7.33 -13.62
C ALA A 122 -1.87 8.18 -12.97
N ASP A 123 -3.11 7.71 -13.02
CA ASP A 123 -4.28 8.40 -12.44
C ASP A 123 -4.20 8.54 -10.92
N SER A 124 -3.55 7.59 -10.28
CA SER A 124 -3.41 7.54 -8.81
C SER A 124 -2.09 8.13 -8.30
N LEU A 125 -1.22 8.66 -9.17
CA LEU A 125 0.13 9.09 -8.81
C LEU A 125 0.13 10.12 -7.66
N HIS A 126 -0.85 11.01 -7.64
CA HIS A 126 -1.01 12.02 -6.58
C HIS A 126 -1.45 11.42 -5.22
N LYS A 127 -1.96 10.20 -5.20
CA LYS A 127 -2.45 9.51 -3.99
C LYS A 127 -1.39 8.64 -3.34
N PHE A 128 -0.36 8.23 -4.09
CA PHE A 128 0.72 7.45 -3.53
C PHE A 128 1.57 8.31 -2.59
N ARG A 129 2.00 7.68 -1.51
CA ARG A 129 2.99 8.28 -0.62
C ARG A 129 4.37 8.17 -1.26
N LEU A 130 4.79 9.25 -1.89
CA LEU A 130 6.04 9.36 -2.63
C LEU A 130 6.66 10.74 -2.40
N PHE A 131 7.98 10.82 -2.46
CA PHE A 131 8.66 12.11 -2.54
C PHE A 131 8.39 12.76 -3.91
N PRO A 132 8.47 14.10 -4.02
CA PRO A 132 8.26 14.80 -5.30
C PRO A 132 9.15 14.28 -6.44
N ASP A 133 10.43 14.02 -6.16
CA ASP A 133 11.38 13.51 -7.14
C ASP A 133 11.04 12.07 -7.57
N ASP A 134 10.54 11.25 -6.64
CA ASP A 134 10.09 9.88 -6.92
C ASP A 134 8.86 9.87 -7.84
N LYS A 135 7.93 10.83 -7.65
CA LYS A 135 6.77 10.99 -8.54
C LYS A 135 7.20 11.30 -9.97
N LYS A 136 8.22 12.15 -10.12
CA LYS A 136 8.79 12.46 -11.42
C LYS A 136 9.42 11.22 -12.06
N GLU A 137 10.21 10.46 -11.31
CA GLU A 137 10.85 9.24 -11.79
C GLU A 137 9.81 8.21 -12.26
N ILE A 138 8.71 8.04 -11.52
CA ILE A 138 7.62 7.14 -11.90
C ILE A 138 6.93 7.66 -13.17
N LEU A 139 6.67 8.96 -13.26
CA LEU A 139 6.07 9.55 -14.46
C LEU A 139 6.96 9.34 -15.69
N ASP A 140 8.26 9.58 -15.57
CA ASP A 140 9.22 9.36 -16.64
C ASP A 140 9.25 7.89 -17.09
N ALA A 141 9.14 6.96 -16.13
CA ALA A 141 9.06 5.51 -16.43
C ALA A 141 7.76 5.11 -17.15
N LEU A 142 6.64 5.77 -16.85
CA LEU A 142 5.34 5.53 -17.51
C LEU A 142 5.32 6.03 -18.97
N ILE A 143 6.14 7.02 -19.30
CA ILE A 143 6.19 7.65 -20.63
C ILE A 143 7.22 6.97 -21.53
N SER A 144 8.22 6.31 -20.94
CA SER A 144 9.29 5.65 -21.67
C SER A 144 8.83 4.35 -22.33
#